data_d6b32e1f8b7497bc16c5fdd207f65936
#
_entry.id   d6b32e1f8b7497bc16c5fdd207f65936
#
_cell.length_a   1.000
_cell.length_b   1.000
_cell.length_c   1.000
_cell.angle_alpha   90.00
_cell.angle_beta   90.00
_cell.angle_gamma   90.00
#
_symmetry.space_group_name_H-M   'P 1'
#
loop_
_entity.id
_entity.type
_entity.pdbx_description
1 polymer ?
#
loop_
_entity_poly.entity_id
_entity_poly.type
_entity_poly.pdbx_seq_one_letter_code
_entity_poly.pdbx_strand_id
1 'polypeptide(L)'
;MALHQLIERVRRDAGLLDVRLHDLRRTLRTGLAELGVNFEVAERVLNHAMPGLQAVYNRHNYMAEKRTALALWAEHVLSLAAKREATVVAFRHHAA
;
A
#
# COMPACT_ATOMS: atom_id res chain seq x y z
N MET A 1 2.06 -20.10 4.55
CA MET A 1 3.31 -19.32 4.80
C MET A 1 3.03 -18.27 5.86
N ALA A 2 3.87 -18.19 6.88
CA ALA A 2 3.71 -17.17 7.91
C ALA A 2 4.07 -15.80 7.35
N LEU A 3 3.45 -14.76 7.90
CA LEU A 3 3.64 -13.38 7.42
C LEU A 3 5.12 -12.97 7.43
N HIS A 4 5.84 -13.27 8.48
CA HIS A 4 7.26 -12.90 8.56
C HIS A 4 8.11 -13.58 7.49
N GLN A 5 7.78 -14.80 7.11
CA GLN A 5 8.47 -15.52 6.03
C GLN A 5 8.21 -14.86 4.68
N LEU A 6 6.97 -14.42 4.46
CA LEU A 6 6.61 -13.69 3.25
C LEU A 6 7.37 -12.36 3.16
N ILE A 7 7.44 -11.62 4.25
CA ILE A 7 8.17 -10.35 4.31
C ILE A 7 9.66 -10.56 4.03
N GLU A 8 10.26 -11.59 4.61
CA GLU A 8 11.67 -11.92 4.36
C GLU A 8 11.92 -12.26 2.89
N ARG A 9 11.00 -13.01 2.29
CA ARG A 9 11.09 -13.36 0.88
C ARG A 9 11.01 -12.11 -0.01
N VAL A 10 10.06 -11.22 0.28
CA VAL A 10 9.90 -9.98 -0.46
C VAL A 10 11.15 -9.10 -0.32
N ARG A 11 11.70 -8.97 0.89
CA ARG A 11 12.93 -8.21 1.11
C ARG A 11 14.08 -8.75 0.28
N ARG A 12 14.25 -10.05 0.25
CA ARG A 12 15.31 -10.71 -0.49
C ARG A 12 15.15 -10.48 -1.98
N ASP A 13 13.95 -10.73 -2.50
CA ASP A 13 13.67 -10.61 -3.93
C ASP A 13 13.79 -9.16 -4.43
N ALA A 14 13.43 -8.20 -3.58
CA ALA A 14 13.51 -6.78 -3.92
C ALA A 14 14.86 -6.13 -3.59
N GLY A 15 15.73 -6.84 -2.88
CA GLY A 15 17.02 -6.27 -2.44
C GLY A 15 16.88 -5.23 -1.34
N LEU A 16 15.78 -5.25 -0.58
CA LEU A 16 15.47 -4.27 0.46
C LEU A 16 15.55 -4.91 1.84
N LEU A 17 16.75 -5.28 2.27
CA LEU A 17 16.97 -6.10 3.45
C LEU A 17 16.57 -5.44 4.77
N ASP A 18 16.51 -4.13 4.82
CA ASP A 18 16.17 -3.37 6.03
C ASP A 18 14.72 -2.88 6.08
N VAL A 19 13.91 -3.21 5.08
CA VAL A 19 12.48 -2.85 5.06
C VAL A 19 11.71 -3.76 6.03
N ARG A 20 10.84 -3.16 6.82
CA ARG A 20 10.00 -3.85 7.80
C ARG A 20 8.52 -3.73 7.42
N LEU A 21 7.70 -4.61 8.01
CA LEU A 21 6.25 -4.53 7.81
C LEU A 21 5.69 -3.15 8.16
N HIS A 22 6.20 -2.53 9.22
CA HIS A 22 5.78 -1.20 9.64
C HIS A 22 6.04 -0.15 8.55
N ASP A 23 7.15 -0.27 7.83
CA ASP A 23 7.48 0.64 6.74
C ASP A 23 6.49 0.50 5.58
N LEU A 24 6.07 -0.72 5.27
CA LEU A 24 5.07 -0.98 4.24
C LEU A 24 3.71 -0.36 4.63
N ARG A 25 3.33 -0.47 5.90
CA ARG A 25 2.09 0.14 6.39
C ARG A 25 2.15 1.67 6.31
N ARG A 26 3.28 2.26 6.67
CA ARG A 26 3.48 3.71 6.56
C ARG A 26 3.42 4.18 5.11
N THR A 27 4.04 3.44 4.22
CA THR A 27 4.01 3.73 2.78
C THR A 27 2.59 3.68 2.24
N LEU A 28 1.84 2.66 2.60
CA LEU A 28 0.43 2.53 2.19
C LEU A 28 -0.39 3.72 2.71
N ARG A 29 -0.24 4.07 3.97
CA ARG A 29 -0.98 5.17 4.57
C ARG A 29 -0.68 6.50 3.88
N THR A 30 0.60 6.80 3.68
CA THR A 30 1.03 8.01 2.99
C THR A 30 0.51 8.03 1.55
N GLY A 31 0.65 6.90 0.86
CA GLY A 31 0.18 6.78 -0.52
C GLY A 31 -1.33 6.95 -0.65
N LEU A 32 -2.11 6.38 0.25
CA LEU A 32 -3.56 6.57 0.25
C LEU A 32 -3.94 8.03 0.45
N ALA A 33 -3.25 8.74 1.34
CA ALA A 33 -3.48 10.17 1.54
C ALA A 33 -3.17 10.97 0.28
N GLU A 34 -2.08 10.65 -0.40
CA GLU A 34 -1.70 11.30 -1.66
C GLU A 34 -2.70 11.04 -2.78
N LEU A 35 -3.34 9.87 -2.77
CA LEU A 35 -4.39 9.52 -3.74
C LEU A 35 -5.75 10.12 -3.38
N GLY A 36 -5.84 10.90 -2.33
CA GLY A 36 -7.07 11.57 -1.93
C GLY A 36 -8.01 10.73 -1.10
N VAL A 37 -7.54 9.61 -0.55
CA VAL A 37 -8.36 8.76 0.31
C VAL A 37 -8.56 9.43 1.67
N ASN A 38 -9.81 9.44 2.14
CA ASN A 38 -10.17 10.01 3.42
C ASN A 38 -9.38 9.34 4.57
N PHE A 39 -8.94 10.14 5.53
CA PHE A 39 -8.15 9.66 6.67
C PHE A 39 -8.82 8.50 7.40
N GLU A 40 -10.12 8.60 7.66
CA GLU A 40 -10.85 7.55 8.38
C GLU A 40 -10.86 6.24 7.59
N VAL A 41 -11.05 6.32 6.28
CA VAL A 41 -11.00 5.14 5.41
C VAL A 41 -9.60 4.53 5.43
N ALA A 42 -8.55 5.34 5.32
CA ALA A 42 -7.18 4.86 5.36
C ALA A 42 -6.85 4.15 6.67
N GLU A 43 -7.29 4.71 7.81
CA GLU A 43 -7.11 4.08 9.11
C GLU A 43 -7.81 2.72 9.18
N ARG A 44 -9.00 2.61 8.59
CA ARG A 44 -9.74 1.35 8.58
C ARG A 44 -9.13 0.33 7.63
N VAL A 45 -8.55 0.75 6.51
CA VAL A 45 -7.80 -0.14 5.62
C VAL A 45 -6.63 -0.77 6.38
N LEU A 46 -5.95 0.02 7.21
CA LEU A 46 -4.83 -0.46 8.00
C LEU A 46 -5.27 -1.19 9.27
N ASN A 47 -6.56 -1.31 9.49
CA ASN A 47 -7.14 -1.95 10.66
C ASN A 47 -6.67 -1.33 11.98
N HIS A 48 -6.48 -0.01 11.99
CA HIS A 48 -6.14 0.70 13.21
C HIS A 48 -7.37 0.82 14.10
N ALA A 49 -7.18 0.60 15.40
CA ALA A 49 -8.26 0.79 16.37
C ALA A 49 -8.65 2.26 16.41
N MET A 50 -9.95 2.53 16.32
CA MET A 50 -10.50 3.88 16.47
C MET A 50 -10.70 4.16 17.95
N PRO A 51 -10.10 5.19 18.52
CA PRO A 51 -10.23 5.47 19.95
C PRO A 51 -11.59 6.07 20.31
N GLY A 52 -12.02 5.78 21.52
CA GLY A 52 -13.15 6.46 22.13
C GLY A 52 -14.51 6.07 21.58
N LEU A 53 -15.41 7.03 21.64
CA LEU A 53 -16.82 6.82 21.31
C LEU A 53 -17.07 6.50 19.85
N GLN A 54 -16.21 6.92 18.96
CA GLN A 54 -16.36 6.63 17.54
C GLN A 54 -16.32 5.12 17.26
N ALA A 55 -15.46 4.39 17.95
CA ALA A 55 -15.37 2.94 17.80
C ALA A 55 -16.66 2.25 18.25
N VAL A 56 -17.31 2.79 19.27
CA VAL A 56 -18.53 2.22 19.86
C VAL A 56 -19.77 2.51 19.01
N TYR A 57 -19.91 3.76 18.51
CA TYR A 57 -21.13 4.21 17.87
C TYR A 57 -21.12 4.15 16.36
N ASN A 58 -19.94 4.02 15.73
CA ASN A 58 -19.86 3.95 14.28
C ASN A 58 -20.13 2.52 13.82
N ARG A 59 -21.35 2.28 13.33
CA ARG A 59 -21.78 0.97 12.84
C ARG A 59 -21.46 0.72 11.37
N HIS A 60 -21.01 1.74 10.66
CA HIS A 60 -20.64 1.60 9.26
C HIS A 60 -19.37 0.78 9.14
N ASN A 61 -19.39 -0.27 8.32
CA ASN A 61 -18.24 -1.17 8.19
C ASN A 61 -17.19 -0.70 7.17
N TYR A 62 -17.47 0.34 6.41
CA TYR A 62 -16.56 0.92 5.42
C TYR A 62 -16.09 -0.06 4.35
N MET A 63 -16.79 -1.15 4.11
CA MET A 63 -16.35 -2.18 3.16
C MET A 63 -16.23 -1.64 1.74
N ALA A 64 -17.22 -0.88 1.28
CA ALA A 64 -17.20 -0.28 -0.05
C ALA A 64 -16.04 0.72 -0.20
N GLU A 65 -15.84 1.56 0.81
CA GLU A 65 -14.77 2.56 0.83
C GLU A 65 -13.39 1.90 0.89
N LYS A 66 -13.25 0.84 1.65
CA LYS A 66 -12.01 0.05 1.70
C LYS A 66 -11.68 -0.55 0.33
N ARG A 67 -12.67 -1.12 -0.34
CA ARG A 67 -12.47 -1.68 -1.68
C ARG A 67 -12.01 -0.63 -2.67
N THR A 68 -12.65 0.53 -2.66
CA THR A 68 -12.28 1.64 -3.53
C THR A 68 -10.85 2.09 -3.24
N ALA A 69 -10.50 2.27 -1.97
CA ALA A 69 -9.16 2.70 -1.57
C ALA A 69 -8.10 1.67 -1.98
N LEU A 70 -8.35 0.40 -1.75
CA LEU A 70 -7.41 -0.66 -2.13
C LEU A 70 -7.28 -0.81 -3.63
N ALA A 71 -8.37 -0.61 -4.37
CA ALA A 71 -8.32 -0.62 -5.84
C ALA A 71 -7.49 0.54 -6.38
N LEU A 72 -7.64 1.73 -5.81
CA LEU A 72 -6.81 2.89 -6.17
C LEU A 72 -5.34 2.63 -5.88
N TRP A 73 -5.06 2.05 -4.73
CA TRP A 73 -3.69 1.71 -4.34
C TRP A 73 -3.09 0.68 -5.29
N ALA A 74 -3.81 -0.38 -5.60
CA ALA A 74 -3.35 -1.43 -6.52
C ALA A 74 -3.07 -0.84 -7.91
N GLU A 75 -3.95 -0.01 -8.42
CA GLU A 75 -3.77 0.66 -9.71
C GLU A 75 -2.53 1.54 -9.69
N HIS A 76 -2.33 2.29 -8.62
CA HIS A 76 -1.17 3.15 -8.45
C HIS A 76 0.14 2.35 -8.45
N VAL A 77 0.21 1.28 -7.66
CA VAL A 77 1.39 0.41 -7.59
C VAL A 77 1.69 -0.22 -8.93
N LEU A 78 0.67 -0.73 -9.62
CA LEU A 78 0.84 -1.34 -10.93
C LEU A 78 1.31 -0.31 -11.96
N SER A 79 0.81 0.92 -11.89
CA SER A 79 1.24 1.98 -12.79
C SER A 79 2.71 2.37 -12.56
N LEU A 80 3.16 2.39 -11.31
CA LEU A 80 4.57 2.63 -11.00
C LEU A 80 5.47 1.52 -11.54
N ALA A 81 5.05 0.27 -11.40
CA ALA A 81 5.79 -0.88 -11.92
C ALA A 81 5.89 -0.82 -13.44
N ALA A 82 4.78 -0.53 -14.13
CA ALA A 82 4.76 -0.40 -15.59
C ALA A 82 5.63 0.76 -16.06
N LYS A 83 5.58 1.89 -15.38
CA LYS A 83 6.41 3.06 -15.70
C LYS A 83 7.90 2.73 -15.54
N ARG A 84 8.27 2.02 -14.49
CA ARG A 84 9.64 1.59 -14.26
C ARG A 84 10.12 0.67 -15.38
N GLU A 85 9.30 -0.30 -15.79
CA GLU A 85 9.62 -1.21 -16.88
C GLU A 85 9.80 -0.45 -18.20
N ALA A 86 8.89 0.47 -18.51
CA ALA A 86 8.98 1.30 -19.69
C ALA A 86 10.26 2.14 -19.70
N THR A 87 10.64 2.70 -18.55
CA THR A 87 11.87 3.47 -18.40
C THR A 87 13.11 2.59 -18.64
N VAL A 88 13.14 1.38 -18.10
CA VAL A 88 14.23 0.43 -18.28
C VAL A 88 14.36 0.05 -19.75
N VAL A 89 13.25 -0.26 -20.43
CA VAL A 89 13.24 -0.61 -21.86
C VAL A 89 13.76 0.56 -22.69
N ALA A 90 13.29 1.77 -22.44
CA ALA A 90 13.74 2.96 -23.14
C ALA A 90 15.25 3.18 -22.96
N PHE A 91 15.77 3.00 -21.76
CA PHE A 91 17.18 3.10 -21.47
C PHE A 91 18.01 2.06 -22.26
N ARG A 92 17.54 0.82 -22.29
CA ARG A 92 18.22 -0.24 -23.05
C ARG A 92 18.27 0.07 -24.55
N HIS A 93 17.21 0.62 -25.11
CA HIS A 93 17.17 1.02 -26.51
C HIS A 93 18.16 2.15 -26.79
N HIS A 94 18.29 3.11 -25.89
CA HIS A 94 19.27 4.20 -26.04
C HIS A 94 20.71 3.74 -25.86
N ALA A 95 20.94 2.72 -25.05
CA ALA A 95 22.26 2.18 -24.79
C ALA A 95 22.80 1.30 -25.93
N ALA A 96 21.90 0.82 -26.77
CA ALA A 96 22.26 0.02 -27.91
C ALA A 96 22.67 0.90 -29.07
#